data_94394d94377bb7d3aa66710c5a732008
#
_entry.id   94394d94377bb7d3aa66710c5a732008
#
_cell.length_a   1.000
_cell.length_b   1.000
_cell.length_c   1.000
_cell.angle_alpha   90.00
_cell.angle_beta   90.00
_cell.angle_gamma   90.00
#
_symmetry.space_group_name_H-M   'P 1'
#
loop_
_entity.id
_entity.type
_entity.pdbx_description
1 polymer ?
#
loop_
_entity_poly.entity_id
_entity_poly.type
_entity_poly.pdbx_seq_one_letter_code
_entity_poly.pdbx_strand_id
1 'polypeptide(L)'
;MKHILLSLAFLAVAACGPETPGEASSDSPSTLDTQEARLAIQPSGSIPTGLPARLMVGLFENNGQTWMKDSKVPWDARYRYFTKGWVDNWGWSARDGSFGKQFMDESAAQGFLPVIQYYQVNAEPGGGEDQFLAKVQNATTMGEYFYDFKVLMQRAKEFNKPVLVLMETDGFGFLQKQTGSDPNKPAAVASSGVAELSGLPDTVAGWGLAFLQLRKAVGANNVILGIHVSGWASDKDIAHFSVTDPLQPEVDKVYNFLKPLGLGPNVTGATYDVLVTDPLDRDADFFARPEFKQDRWWDPSDTASIDSKSFNRHAEWLRLWNVTSGKRWVLWQLPEGNSNSPNVDNTLDADEAKNLSNAGYKDNRAEYFFGDNGAAHREKFANSGVIALLFGRGEGRQASHTNDYYTDGQLYLKSRAGAFLKAGGLAIPAGSTTTPPPPPPPPPPGNPGNDTAPYNFESGTQGWTFTGPVVTGVSPSTARAWAGRGSLAVTLGGTAAGKSPVSVANPAATAGKTVSFRVWVPAGHRISGVQPYVQQGAAGGWAWKGSWTDGTALKAGEWNTVTVQVPANAVGPLHQLGVELFTDAAWSGTVHVDSVSW
;
A
#
# COMPACT_ATOMS: atom_id res chain seq x y z
N MET A 1 10.77 -21.99 -66.42
CA MET A 1 9.61 -22.69 -67.00
C MET A 1 8.47 -22.37 -66.03
N LYS A 2 7.63 -21.41 -66.37
CA LYS A 2 6.28 -21.55 -66.97
C LYS A 2 5.41 -22.47 -66.13
N HIS A 3 4.21 -22.16 -65.62
CA HIS A 3 3.07 -21.32 -66.06
C HIS A 3 2.23 -20.99 -64.79
N ILE A 4 1.69 -19.81 -64.59
CA ILE A 4 0.50 -19.12 -65.17
C ILE A 4 -0.85 -19.58 -64.57
N LEU A 5 -1.50 -18.65 -63.87
CA LEU A 5 -2.91 -18.17 -63.86
C LEU A 5 -4.08 -19.15 -63.67
N LEU A 6 -5.04 -18.87 -62.83
CA LEU A 6 -6.32 -18.27 -63.26
C LEU A 6 -7.21 -17.82 -62.09
N SER A 7 -7.74 -16.61 -62.22
CA SER A 7 -8.82 -16.01 -61.42
C SER A 7 -10.20 -16.59 -61.81
N LEU A 8 -11.17 -16.64 -60.90
CA LEU A 8 -12.59 -16.50 -61.30
C LEU A 8 -13.38 -15.81 -60.18
N ALA A 9 -13.96 -14.69 -60.56
CA ALA A 9 -15.01 -13.99 -59.84
C ALA A 9 -16.37 -14.58 -60.20
N PHE A 10 -17.30 -14.64 -59.26
CA PHE A 10 -18.73 -14.75 -59.55
C PHE A 10 -19.53 -13.77 -58.72
N LEU A 11 -20.26 -12.93 -59.41
CA LEU A 11 -21.37 -12.10 -58.97
C LEU A 11 -22.67 -12.96 -58.97
N ALA A 12 -23.55 -12.74 -58.00
CA ALA A 12 -24.99 -12.89 -58.13
C ALA A 12 -25.68 -12.22 -56.95
N VAL A 13 -26.30 -11.09 -57.15
CA VAL A 13 -27.73 -10.79 -57.43
C VAL A 13 -28.65 -10.97 -56.21
N ALA A 14 -29.22 -9.83 -55.83
CA ALA A 14 -30.19 -9.64 -54.78
C ALA A 14 -31.59 -10.24 -55.10
N ALA A 15 -32.31 -10.68 -54.09
CA ALA A 15 -33.77 -10.81 -54.10
C ALA A 15 -34.36 -10.34 -52.77
N CYS A 16 -35.26 -9.36 -52.84
CA CYS A 16 -36.08 -8.85 -51.74
C CYS A 16 -37.26 -9.78 -51.47
N GLY A 17 -37.61 -9.95 -50.21
CA GLY A 17 -38.89 -10.53 -49.71
C GLY A 17 -39.13 -10.08 -48.24
N PRO A 18 -40.38 -10.00 -47.75
CA PRO A 18 -40.85 -8.93 -46.87
C PRO A 18 -40.65 -9.16 -45.37
N GLU A 19 -40.60 -8.02 -44.66
CA GLU A 19 -40.44 -7.89 -43.20
C GLU A 19 -41.64 -8.44 -42.41
N THR A 20 -41.34 -9.16 -41.36
CA THR A 20 -42.23 -9.39 -40.20
C THR A 20 -41.59 -8.79 -38.94
N PRO A 21 -42.39 -8.20 -38.00
CA PRO A 21 -41.83 -7.45 -36.86
C PRO A 21 -41.24 -8.38 -35.82
N GLY A 22 -39.97 -8.07 -35.48
CA GLY A 22 -39.17 -8.84 -34.55
C GLY A 22 -39.46 -8.57 -33.09
N GLU A 23 -39.24 -9.59 -32.33
CA GLU A 23 -39.19 -9.59 -30.88
C GLU A 23 -37.96 -8.79 -30.39
N ALA A 24 -38.19 -8.01 -29.31
CA ALA A 24 -37.12 -7.29 -28.63
C ALA A 24 -36.15 -8.27 -27.95
N SER A 25 -34.91 -8.30 -28.39
CA SER A 25 -33.81 -8.98 -27.69
C SER A 25 -33.39 -8.15 -26.48
N SER A 26 -33.50 -8.74 -25.30
CA SER A 26 -32.93 -8.23 -24.08
C SER A 26 -31.40 -8.29 -24.20
N ASP A 27 -30.76 -7.17 -24.43
CA ASP A 27 -29.30 -7.03 -24.32
C ASP A 27 -28.88 -7.22 -22.86
N SER A 28 -28.27 -8.35 -22.57
CA SER A 28 -27.47 -8.51 -21.36
C SER A 28 -26.25 -7.59 -21.45
N PRO A 29 -25.90 -6.83 -20.41
CA PRO A 29 -24.74 -5.96 -20.46
C PRO A 29 -23.46 -6.79 -20.72
N SER A 30 -22.68 -6.32 -21.69
CA SER A 30 -21.47 -6.99 -22.13
C SER A 30 -20.43 -7.01 -21.03
N THR A 31 -19.60 -8.06 -20.99
CA THR A 31 -18.47 -8.22 -20.06
C THR A 31 -17.44 -7.08 -20.12
N LEU A 32 -17.52 -6.18 -21.10
CA LEU A 32 -16.72 -4.98 -21.23
C LEU A 32 -17.09 -3.92 -20.16
N ASP A 33 -18.37 -3.75 -19.82
CA ASP A 33 -18.83 -2.76 -18.83
C ASP A 33 -18.34 -3.08 -17.41
N THR A 34 -18.13 -4.36 -17.10
CA THR A 34 -17.60 -4.78 -15.78
C THR A 34 -16.09 -4.57 -15.65
N GLN A 35 -15.37 -4.50 -16.76
CA GLN A 35 -13.94 -4.23 -16.76
C GLN A 35 -13.64 -2.73 -16.67
N GLU A 36 -14.43 -1.88 -17.31
CA GLU A 36 -14.37 -0.42 -17.18
C GLU A 36 -14.77 0.05 -15.78
N ALA A 37 -15.76 -0.57 -15.14
CA ALA A 37 -16.17 -0.25 -13.77
C ALA A 37 -15.06 -0.59 -12.72
N ARG A 38 -14.18 -1.56 -13.00
CA ARG A 38 -13.01 -1.84 -12.16
C ARG A 38 -11.88 -0.84 -12.31
N LEU A 39 -11.84 -0.07 -13.40
CA LEU A 39 -10.83 0.96 -13.67
C LEU A 39 -11.08 2.28 -12.94
N ALA A 40 -12.20 2.43 -12.24
CA ALA A 40 -12.63 3.70 -11.65
C ALA A 40 -12.28 3.88 -10.17
N ILE A 41 -11.47 3.02 -9.55
CA ILE A 41 -11.00 3.27 -8.18
C ILE A 41 -9.88 4.30 -8.23
N GLN A 42 -10.25 5.55 -7.98
CA GLN A 42 -9.26 6.63 -7.88
C GLN A 42 -8.35 6.38 -6.68
N PRO A 43 -7.02 6.49 -6.84
CA PRO A 43 -6.10 6.39 -5.71
C PRO A 43 -6.41 7.41 -4.64
N SER A 44 -6.24 7.03 -3.37
CA SER A 44 -6.42 7.91 -2.22
C SER A 44 -5.31 8.95 -2.11
N GLY A 45 -5.63 10.09 -1.52
CA GLY A 45 -4.67 11.15 -1.23
C GLY A 45 -4.30 12.02 -2.43
N SER A 46 -3.98 13.28 -2.16
CA SER A 46 -3.53 14.24 -3.17
C SER A 46 -2.08 14.00 -3.56
N ILE A 47 -1.71 14.42 -4.77
CA ILE A 47 -0.31 14.57 -5.16
C ILE A 47 0.26 15.75 -4.35
N PRO A 48 1.42 15.60 -3.68
CA PRO A 48 2.03 16.70 -2.95
C PRO A 48 2.26 17.94 -3.83
N THR A 49 2.02 19.11 -3.24
CA THR A 49 2.23 20.39 -3.93
C THR A 49 3.66 20.52 -4.43
N GLY A 50 3.82 20.89 -5.69
CA GLY A 50 5.13 21.04 -6.33
C GLY A 50 5.56 19.83 -7.15
N LEU A 51 4.84 18.69 -7.09
CA LEU A 51 5.03 17.56 -7.99
C LEU A 51 4.06 17.63 -9.18
N PRO A 52 4.46 17.13 -10.37
CA PRO A 52 3.60 17.14 -11.54
C PRO A 52 2.44 16.13 -11.40
N ALA A 53 1.30 16.43 -12.02
CA ALA A 53 0.13 15.55 -12.05
C ALA A 53 0.28 14.43 -13.10
N ARG A 54 1.45 13.80 -13.15
CA ARG A 54 1.77 12.69 -14.03
C ARG A 54 2.77 11.75 -13.36
N LEU A 55 2.80 10.51 -13.80
CA LEU A 55 3.78 9.53 -13.34
C LEU A 55 5.19 10.01 -13.68
N MET A 56 5.97 10.35 -12.66
CA MET A 56 7.35 10.79 -12.79
C MET A 56 8.27 9.62 -13.07
N VAL A 57 9.31 9.88 -13.85
CA VAL A 57 10.45 8.96 -14.04
C VAL A 57 11.74 9.69 -13.71
N GLY A 58 12.52 9.12 -12.82
CA GLY A 58 13.81 9.69 -12.41
C GLY A 58 14.90 8.65 -12.35
N LEU A 59 16.15 9.12 -12.32
CA LEU A 59 17.34 8.28 -12.28
C LEU A 59 18.30 8.71 -11.16
N PHE A 60 19.15 7.76 -10.76
CA PHE A 60 20.30 8.03 -9.91
C PHE A 60 21.42 8.70 -10.72
N GLU A 61 21.90 9.85 -10.23
CA GLU A 61 23.07 10.49 -10.82
C GLU A 61 23.83 11.34 -9.78
N ASN A 62 25.15 11.23 -9.76
CA ASN A 62 26.01 11.97 -8.82
C ASN A 62 26.17 13.45 -9.20
N ASN A 63 26.58 14.29 -8.23
CA ASN A 63 27.02 15.65 -8.49
C ASN A 63 28.11 15.69 -9.58
N GLY A 64 28.04 16.69 -10.44
CA GLY A 64 28.99 16.87 -11.53
C GLY A 64 28.81 15.93 -12.72
N GLN A 65 27.91 14.94 -12.65
CA GLN A 65 27.55 14.09 -13.78
C GLN A 65 26.46 14.75 -14.63
N THR A 66 26.45 14.44 -15.92
CA THR A 66 25.55 15.06 -16.92
C THR A 66 24.88 14.07 -17.83
N TRP A 67 24.98 12.76 -17.55
CA TRP A 67 24.43 11.74 -18.44
C TRP A 67 22.91 11.92 -18.68
N MET A 68 22.16 12.19 -17.59
CA MET A 68 20.72 12.44 -17.71
C MET A 68 20.42 13.61 -18.66
N LYS A 69 21.11 14.73 -18.51
CA LYS A 69 21.00 15.91 -19.39
C LYS A 69 21.43 15.59 -20.82
N ASP A 70 22.55 14.88 -20.98
CA ASP A 70 23.13 14.58 -22.29
C ASP A 70 22.30 13.54 -23.07
N SER A 71 21.55 12.71 -22.38
CA SER A 71 20.59 11.76 -22.98
C SER A 71 19.49 12.45 -23.79
N LYS A 72 19.22 13.74 -23.59
CA LYS A 72 18.10 14.52 -24.17
C LYS A 72 16.73 13.93 -23.87
N VAL A 73 16.62 13.10 -22.83
CA VAL A 73 15.35 12.62 -22.30
C VAL A 73 14.87 13.63 -21.24
N PRO A 74 13.60 14.05 -21.27
CA PRO A 74 13.06 14.99 -20.28
C PRO A 74 12.70 14.27 -18.97
N TRP A 75 13.73 13.72 -18.31
CA TRP A 75 13.57 13.09 -16.99
C TRP A 75 12.94 14.06 -15.99
N ASP A 76 12.14 13.53 -15.06
CA ASP A 76 11.47 14.33 -14.04
C ASP A 76 12.33 14.60 -12.83
N ALA A 77 13.08 13.60 -12.39
CA ALA A 77 13.77 13.63 -11.11
C ALA A 77 15.19 13.04 -11.23
N ARG A 78 16.07 13.62 -10.46
CA ARG A 78 17.43 13.13 -10.23
C ARG A 78 17.59 12.80 -8.77
N TYR A 79 18.00 11.56 -8.42
CA TYR A 79 18.16 11.20 -7.03
C TYR A 79 19.59 10.80 -6.66
N ARG A 80 19.88 10.93 -5.37
CA ARG A 80 21.16 10.57 -4.79
C ARG A 80 21.02 10.21 -3.33
N TYR A 81 21.95 9.37 -2.84
CA TYR A 81 22.09 9.06 -1.41
C TYR A 81 22.85 10.15 -0.66
N PHE A 82 22.33 10.51 0.51
CA PHE A 82 23.01 11.30 1.51
C PHE A 82 23.27 10.41 2.73
N THR A 83 24.48 9.88 2.81
CA THR A 83 24.96 9.04 3.91
C THR A 83 25.78 9.87 4.90
N LYS A 84 26.16 9.30 6.05
CA LYS A 84 27.01 10.01 7.02
C LYS A 84 28.22 10.65 6.35
N GLY A 85 28.50 11.90 6.70
CA GLY A 85 29.57 12.71 6.11
C GLY A 85 29.14 13.60 4.95
N TRP A 86 27.90 13.50 4.47
CA TRP A 86 27.43 14.35 3.36
C TRP A 86 27.49 15.85 3.70
N VAL A 87 27.28 16.21 4.98
CA VAL A 87 27.16 17.60 5.46
C VAL A 87 28.47 18.39 5.33
N ASP A 88 29.60 17.73 5.42
CA ASP A 88 30.95 18.28 5.21
C ASP A 88 31.62 17.73 3.94
N ASN A 89 30.82 17.13 3.05
CA ASN A 89 31.32 16.48 1.83
C ASN A 89 32.44 15.47 2.13
N TRP A 90 32.21 14.61 3.13
CA TRP A 90 33.16 13.60 3.63
C TRP A 90 34.53 14.19 3.97
N GLY A 91 34.54 15.37 4.61
CA GLY A 91 35.75 16.07 5.05
C GLY A 91 36.38 16.99 4.00
N TRP A 92 35.76 17.15 2.82
CA TRP A 92 36.27 18.04 1.76
C TRP A 92 35.79 19.50 1.87
N SER A 93 34.80 19.79 2.72
CA SER A 93 34.29 21.13 2.94
C SER A 93 33.94 21.38 4.41
N ALA A 94 33.52 22.61 4.73
CA ALA A 94 32.95 22.90 6.04
C ALA A 94 31.68 22.08 6.28
N ARG A 95 31.33 21.83 7.54
CA ARG A 95 30.10 21.11 7.94
C ARG A 95 28.88 22.05 7.84
N ASP A 96 28.61 22.52 6.64
CA ASP A 96 27.58 23.52 6.35
C ASP A 96 26.49 23.02 5.36
N GLY A 97 26.60 21.80 4.86
CA GLY A 97 25.67 21.21 3.91
C GLY A 97 25.74 21.78 2.50
N SER A 98 26.81 22.49 2.15
CA SER A 98 27.04 23.03 0.80
C SER A 98 26.96 21.99 -0.30
N PHE A 99 27.43 20.76 -0.03
CA PHE A 99 27.29 19.63 -0.93
C PHE A 99 25.81 19.33 -1.30
N GLY A 100 24.93 19.33 -0.30
CA GLY A 100 23.50 19.11 -0.53
C GLY A 100 22.86 20.24 -1.33
N LYS A 101 23.27 21.47 -1.04
CA LYS A 101 22.81 22.63 -1.81
C LYS A 101 23.26 22.55 -3.27
N GLN A 102 24.53 22.19 -3.49
CA GLN A 102 25.07 21.98 -4.85
C GLN A 102 24.26 20.94 -5.62
N PHE A 103 23.93 19.79 -5.00
CA PHE A 103 23.12 18.77 -5.65
C PHE A 103 21.75 19.31 -6.08
N MET A 104 21.06 20.05 -5.19
CA MET A 104 19.77 20.65 -5.50
C MET A 104 19.85 21.68 -6.63
N ASP A 105 20.85 22.57 -6.57
CA ASP A 105 21.06 23.61 -7.58
C ASP A 105 21.41 23.01 -8.96
N GLU A 106 22.31 22.03 -9.03
CA GLU A 106 22.66 21.31 -10.26
C GLU A 106 21.45 20.58 -10.86
N SER A 107 20.68 19.89 -10.02
CA SER A 107 19.49 19.17 -10.47
C SER A 107 18.50 20.14 -11.11
N ALA A 108 18.19 21.24 -10.43
CA ALA A 108 17.28 22.26 -10.94
C ALA A 108 17.81 22.99 -12.20
N ALA A 109 19.13 23.22 -12.28
CA ALA A 109 19.75 23.82 -13.47
C ALA A 109 19.68 22.90 -14.70
N GLN A 110 19.59 21.59 -14.48
CA GLN A 110 19.38 20.59 -15.50
C GLN A 110 17.88 20.31 -15.80
N GLY A 111 16.97 20.91 -15.03
CA GLY A 111 15.51 20.78 -15.21
C GLY A 111 14.90 19.62 -14.41
N PHE A 112 15.62 19.04 -13.45
CA PHE A 112 15.19 17.88 -12.67
C PHE A 112 14.75 18.28 -11.26
N LEU A 113 13.74 17.58 -10.71
CA LEU A 113 13.40 17.59 -9.29
C LEU A 113 14.53 16.91 -8.51
N PRO A 114 15.17 17.59 -7.54
CA PRO A 114 16.12 16.91 -6.67
C PRO A 114 15.40 15.97 -5.71
N VAL A 115 15.85 14.72 -5.66
CA VAL A 115 15.39 13.69 -4.73
C VAL A 115 16.59 13.23 -3.89
N ILE A 116 16.45 13.31 -2.58
CA ILE A 116 17.50 12.94 -1.64
C ILE A 116 17.06 11.69 -0.89
N GLN A 117 17.78 10.60 -1.10
CA GLN A 117 17.66 9.41 -0.27
C GLN A 117 18.52 9.65 0.98
N TYR A 118 17.89 10.09 2.07
CA TYR A 118 18.55 10.30 3.35
C TYR A 118 18.74 8.96 4.04
N TYR A 119 19.98 8.48 4.06
CA TYR A 119 20.37 7.14 4.53
C TYR A 119 21.64 7.24 5.36
N GLN A 120 21.50 7.63 6.62
CA GLN A 120 22.64 7.97 7.45
C GLN A 120 22.79 7.09 8.68
N VAL A 121 21.70 6.66 9.35
CA VAL A 121 21.81 5.90 10.59
C VAL A 121 22.63 4.63 10.43
N ASN A 122 22.44 3.92 9.31
CA ASN A 122 23.21 2.68 9.07
C ASN A 122 24.72 2.93 8.98
N ALA A 123 25.15 4.09 8.49
CA ALA A 123 26.55 4.49 8.39
C ALA A 123 27.12 5.08 9.70
N GLU A 124 26.30 5.27 10.75
CA GLU A 124 26.77 5.70 12.05
C GLU A 124 27.60 4.60 12.73
N PRO A 125 28.61 4.98 13.58
CA PRO A 125 29.40 3.99 14.32
C PRO A 125 28.54 3.08 15.19
N GLY A 126 29.00 1.84 15.39
CA GLY A 126 28.35 0.89 16.31
C GLY A 126 27.74 -0.35 15.66
N GLY A 127 28.19 -0.72 14.47
CA GLY A 127 27.76 -1.95 13.79
C GLY A 127 26.86 -1.72 12.58
N GLY A 128 26.26 -2.77 12.05
CA GLY A 128 25.39 -2.76 10.88
C GLY A 128 23.91 -2.50 11.21
N GLU A 129 23.05 -3.03 10.36
CA GLU A 129 21.58 -2.90 10.43
C GLU A 129 21.00 -3.55 11.69
N ASP A 130 21.62 -4.63 12.18
CA ASP A 130 21.27 -5.31 13.44
C ASP A 130 21.41 -4.40 14.68
N GLN A 131 22.20 -3.32 14.58
CA GLN A 131 22.42 -2.34 15.65
C GLN A 131 21.61 -1.05 15.46
N PHE A 132 20.65 -1.01 14.56
CA PHE A 132 19.91 0.23 14.24
C PHE A 132 19.25 0.84 15.48
N LEU A 133 18.56 0.04 16.28
CA LEU A 133 17.93 0.49 17.53
C LEU A 133 18.96 1.04 18.52
N ALA A 134 20.10 0.36 18.69
CA ALA A 134 21.16 0.82 19.60
C ALA A 134 21.72 2.19 19.17
N LYS A 135 21.83 2.43 17.87
CA LYS A 135 22.27 3.73 17.33
C LYS A 135 21.28 4.84 17.61
N VAL A 136 19.97 4.59 17.40
CA VAL A 136 18.95 5.61 17.68
C VAL A 136 18.72 5.83 19.19
N GLN A 137 19.19 4.92 20.04
CA GLN A 137 19.20 5.10 21.51
C GLN A 137 20.38 5.94 22.01
N ASN A 138 21.41 6.14 21.19
CA ASN A 138 22.59 6.89 21.56
C ASN A 138 22.39 8.40 21.38
N ALA A 139 22.34 9.14 22.48
CA ALA A 139 22.07 10.57 22.47
C ALA A 139 23.11 11.39 21.68
N THR A 140 24.40 11.03 21.76
CA THR A 140 25.47 11.71 21.00
C THR A 140 25.32 11.48 19.52
N THR A 141 25.10 10.22 19.11
CA THR A 141 24.84 9.86 17.70
C THR A 141 23.63 10.61 17.16
N MET A 142 22.51 10.63 17.92
CA MET A 142 21.31 11.30 17.48
C MET A 142 21.43 12.83 17.49
N GLY A 143 22.23 13.40 18.38
CA GLY A 143 22.53 14.83 18.35
C GLY A 143 23.19 15.27 17.04
N GLU A 144 24.19 14.52 16.57
CA GLU A 144 24.84 14.77 15.27
C GLU A 144 23.92 14.49 14.08
N TYR A 145 23.20 13.38 14.14
CA TYR A 145 22.27 12.96 13.10
C TYR A 145 21.15 13.99 12.86
N PHE A 146 20.50 14.44 13.92
CA PHE A 146 19.45 15.46 13.80
C PHE A 146 20.00 16.84 13.43
N TYR A 147 21.23 17.16 13.86
CA TYR A 147 21.89 18.36 13.38
C TYR A 147 22.09 18.32 11.85
N ASP A 148 22.58 17.22 11.31
CA ASP A 148 22.80 17.06 9.87
C ASP A 148 21.47 17.14 9.11
N PHE A 149 20.41 16.51 9.62
CA PHE A 149 19.08 16.65 9.01
C PHE A 149 18.53 18.08 9.07
N LYS A 150 18.76 18.78 10.19
CA LYS A 150 18.40 20.20 10.31
C LYS A 150 19.13 21.07 9.28
N VAL A 151 20.42 20.81 9.05
CA VAL A 151 21.22 21.48 8.00
C VAL A 151 20.62 21.18 6.62
N LEU A 152 20.20 19.94 6.35
CA LEU A 152 19.51 19.63 5.09
C LEU A 152 18.23 20.49 4.91
N MET A 153 17.43 20.61 5.95
CA MET A 153 16.22 21.44 5.90
C MET A 153 16.53 22.91 5.65
N GLN A 154 17.62 23.44 6.24
CA GLN A 154 18.10 24.80 6.01
C GLN A 154 18.52 25.02 4.55
N ARG A 155 19.33 24.12 4.00
CA ARG A 155 19.77 24.19 2.59
C ARG A 155 18.59 24.05 1.62
N ALA A 156 17.66 23.16 1.92
CA ALA A 156 16.45 23.01 1.10
C ALA A 156 15.56 24.25 1.16
N LYS A 157 15.40 24.88 2.33
CA LYS A 157 14.69 26.15 2.46
C LYS A 157 15.33 27.27 1.62
N GLU A 158 16.67 27.37 1.66
CA GLU A 158 17.43 28.35 0.85
C GLU A 158 17.30 28.08 -0.65
N PHE A 159 17.24 26.81 -1.05
CA PHE A 159 17.00 26.40 -2.43
C PHE A 159 15.61 26.84 -2.93
N ASN A 160 14.60 26.87 -2.07
CA ASN A 160 13.26 27.42 -2.28
C ASN A 160 12.50 26.89 -3.52
N LYS A 161 12.81 25.66 -3.95
CA LYS A 161 12.05 24.92 -4.96
C LYS A 161 11.71 23.54 -4.37
N PRO A 162 10.76 22.79 -4.93
CA PRO A 162 10.40 21.48 -4.41
C PRO A 162 11.63 20.55 -4.30
N VAL A 163 11.72 19.87 -3.16
CA VAL A 163 12.72 18.82 -2.87
C VAL A 163 11.98 17.63 -2.28
N LEU A 164 12.23 16.44 -2.81
CA LEU A 164 11.72 15.21 -2.24
C LEU A 164 12.82 14.56 -1.40
N VAL A 165 12.55 14.27 -0.14
CA VAL A 165 13.47 13.62 0.79
C VAL A 165 12.87 12.29 1.24
N LEU A 166 13.52 11.20 0.86
CA LEU A 166 13.14 9.83 1.20
C LEU A 166 13.91 9.42 2.45
N MET A 167 13.18 9.09 3.52
CA MET A 167 13.78 8.92 4.85
C MET A 167 14.17 7.48 5.12
N GLU A 168 15.45 7.29 5.47
CA GLU A 168 16.05 6.10 6.06
C GLU A 168 15.54 4.78 5.48
N THR A 169 16.14 4.38 4.38
CA THR A 169 15.87 3.07 3.77
C THR A 169 15.92 1.98 4.83
N ASP A 170 14.88 1.18 4.87
CA ASP A 170 14.70 0.08 5.83
C ASP A 170 14.75 0.44 7.33
N GLY A 171 15.18 1.64 7.69
CA GLY A 171 15.35 2.04 9.08
C GLY A 171 14.10 1.89 9.94
N PHE A 172 12.94 2.24 9.39
CA PHE A 172 11.65 2.03 10.08
C PHE A 172 11.31 0.55 10.22
N GLY A 173 11.65 -0.27 9.23
CA GLY A 173 11.49 -1.73 9.27
C GLY A 173 12.41 -2.37 10.32
N PHE A 174 13.68 -1.96 10.40
CA PHE A 174 14.60 -2.41 11.45
C PHE A 174 14.09 -2.04 12.83
N LEU A 175 13.60 -0.82 13.03
CA LEU A 175 13.00 -0.41 14.30
C LEU A 175 11.78 -1.26 14.64
N GLN A 176 10.90 -1.52 13.68
CA GLN A 176 9.75 -2.40 13.92
C GLN A 176 10.17 -3.78 14.42
N LYS A 177 11.13 -4.41 13.76
CA LYS A 177 11.66 -5.73 14.14
C LYS A 177 12.34 -5.71 15.51
N GLN A 178 13.29 -4.79 15.69
CA GLN A 178 14.14 -4.73 16.90
C GLN A 178 13.36 -4.30 18.14
N THR A 179 12.22 -3.64 17.99
CA THR A 179 11.34 -3.25 19.10
C THR A 179 10.20 -4.24 19.35
N GLY A 180 10.01 -5.24 18.49
CA GLY A 180 8.84 -6.11 18.52
C GLY A 180 7.54 -5.34 18.20
N SER A 181 7.61 -4.36 17.32
CA SER A 181 6.51 -3.46 16.94
C SER A 181 6.02 -2.53 18.05
N ASP A 182 6.84 -2.29 19.10
CA ASP A 182 6.51 -1.34 20.16
C ASP A 182 7.13 0.05 19.86
N PRO A 183 6.33 1.05 19.47
CA PRO A 183 6.80 2.39 19.15
C PRO A 183 7.24 3.20 20.39
N ASN A 184 6.96 2.70 21.61
CA ASN A 184 7.32 3.36 22.86
C ASN A 184 8.71 2.93 23.39
N LYS A 185 9.40 2.03 22.69
CA LYS A 185 10.79 1.69 23.07
C LYS A 185 11.66 2.94 23.06
N PRO A 186 12.65 3.01 23.96
CA PRO A 186 13.52 4.19 24.06
C PRO A 186 14.26 4.50 22.76
N ALA A 187 14.35 5.79 22.44
CA ALA A 187 15.22 6.36 21.42
C ALA A 187 15.61 7.79 21.87
N ALA A 188 16.80 8.24 21.54
CA ALA A 188 17.27 9.55 21.94
C ALA A 188 16.73 10.64 21.00
N VAL A 189 15.74 11.40 21.44
CA VAL A 189 15.09 12.49 20.70
C VAL A 189 15.25 13.81 21.45
N ALA A 190 14.51 14.04 22.53
CA ALA A 190 14.73 15.21 23.38
C ALA A 190 16.12 15.16 24.03
N SER A 191 16.56 13.98 24.47
CA SER A 191 17.88 13.74 25.05
C SER A 191 19.04 13.87 24.05
N SER A 192 18.78 13.97 22.74
CA SER A 192 19.80 14.29 21.73
C SER A 192 20.39 15.69 21.90
N GLY A 193 19.73 16.57 22.69
CA GLY A 193 20.18 17.95 22.92
C GLY A 193 19.84 18.93 21.78
N VAL A 194 19.16 18.49 20.71
CA VAL A 194 18.69 19.38 19.64
C VAL A 194 17.47 20.16 20.14
N ALA A 195 17.59 21.48 20.26
CA ALA A 195 16.61 22.33 20.94
C ALA A 195 15.19 22.22 20.39
N GLU A 196 15.06 22.09 19.06
CA GLU A 196 13.77 21.97 18.38
C GLU A 196 13.03 20.68 18.69
N LEU A 197 13.71 19.69 19.26
CA LEU A 197 13.17 18.37 19.57
C LEU A 197 12.85 18.18 21.06
N SER A 198 13.14 19.19 21.90
CA SER A 198 12.99 19.11 23.36
C SER A 198 11.56 18.79 23.85
N GLY A 199 10.56 19.03 23.00
CA GLY A 199 9.14 18.72 23.30
C GLY A 199 8.66 17.35 22.82
N LEU A 200 9.52 16.55 22.17
CA LEU A 200 9.17 15.21 21.69
C LEU A 200 9.59 14.14 22.71
N PRO A 201 8.89 13.00 22.79
CA PRO A 201 9.27 11.92 23.69
C PRO A 201 10.55 11.21 23.23
N ASP A 202 11.35 10.74 24.17
CA ASP A 202 12.52 9.89 23.94
C ASP A 202 12.10 8.44 23.62
N THR A 203 11.39 8.26 22.51
CA THR A 203 10.87 6.99 22.04
C THR A 203 11.07 6.83 20.53
N VAL A 204 10.92 5.61 20.03
CA VAL A 204 10.92 5.32 18.59
C VAL A 204 9.83 6.11 17.85
N ALA A 205 8.65 6.28 18.46
CA ALA A 205 7.64 7.19 17.91
C ALA A 205 8.17 8.62 17.80
N GLY A 206 8.80 9.14 18.86
CA GLY A 206 9.41 10.46 18.84
C GLY A 206 10.50 10.61 17.78
N TRP A 207 11.30 9.57 17.54
CA TRP A 207 12.32 9.55 16.49
C TRP A 207 11.69 9.75 15.09
N GLY A 208 10.60 9.04 14.78
CA GLY A 208 9.87 9.25 13.52
C GLY A 208 9.28 10.66 13.40
N LEU A 209 8.83 11.26 14.51
CA LEU A 209 8.27 12.61 14.55
C LEU A 209 9.33 13.72 14.44
N ALA A 210 10.59 13.42 14.79
CA ALA A 210 11.67 14.40 14.81
C ALA A 210 11.89 15.06 13.44
N PHE A 211 11.76 14.32 12.35
CA PHE A 211 11.93 14.83 10.99
C PHE A 211 10.85 15.83 10.61
N LEU A 212 9.59 15.54 10.98
CA LEU A 212 8.46 16.44 10.77
C LEU A 212 8.61 17.72 11.59
N GLN A 213 9.08 17.58 12.83
CA GLN A 213 9.32 18.70 13.73
C GLN A 213 10.45 19.60 13.24
N LEU A 214 11.58 19.03 12.80
CA LEU A 214 12.70 19.79 12.25
C LEU A 214 12.34 20.52 10.96
N ARG A 215 11.63 19.86 10.03
CA ARG A 215 11.09 20.51 8.82
C ARG A 215 10.24 21.74 9.19
N LYS A 216 9.33 21.57 10.15
CA LYS A 216 8.44 22.64 10.63
C LYS A 216 9.22 23.77 11.32
N ALA A 217 10.14 23.44 12.22
CA ALA A 217 10.92 24.42 12.98
C ALA A 217 11.82 25.27 12.09
N VAL A 218 12.44 24.67 11.07
CA VAL A 218 13.23 25.41 10.06
C VAL A 218 12.32 26.19 9.10
N GLY A 219 11.08 25.78 8.90
CA GLY A 219 10.18 26.35 7.92
C GLY A 219 10.51 25.95 6.47
N ALA A 220 10.99 24.73 6.26
CA ALA A 220 11.33 24.17 4.95
C ALA A 220 10.07 23.62 4.27
N ASN A 221 9.09 24.49 3.97
CA ASN A 221 7.77 24.12 3.45
C ASN A 221 7.80 23.60 2.01
N ASN A 222 8.91 23.77 1.31
CA ASN A 222 9.17 23.23 -0.03
C ASN A 222 9.70 21.79 -0.01
N VAL A 223 9.94 21.20 1.17
CA VAL A 223 10.40 19.82 1.32
C VAL A 223 9.22 18.88 1.45
N ILE A 224 9.18 17.87 0.61
CA ILE A 224 8.25 16.75 0.62
C ILE A 224 8.95 15.59 1.31
N LEU A 225 8.43 15.11 2.45
CA LEU A 225 9.03 14.01 3.20
C LEU A 225 8.33 12.69 2.89
N GLY A 226 9.13 11.69 2.50
CA GLY A 226 8.67 10.32 2.30
C GLY A 226 9.13 9.40 3.42
N ILE A 227 8.20 8.59 3.97
CA ILE A 227 8.53 7.54 4.94
C ILE A 227 8.74 6.22 4.23
N HIS A 228 9.85 5.54 4.52
CA HIS A 228 10.15 4.25 3.92
C HIS A 228 9.33 3.12 4.57
N VAL A 229 8.76 2.28 3.73
CA VAL A 229 7.98 1.09 4.10
C VAL A 229 8.67 -0.12 3.50
N SER A 230 9.36 -0.89 4.34
CA SER A 230 10.03 -2.11 3.92
C SER A 230 9.02 -3.22 3.64
N GLY A 231 9.13 -3.87 2.50
CA GLY A 231 8.23 -4.96 2.09
C GLY A 231 8.28 -6.20 2.99
N TRP A 232 9.33 -6.30 3.82
CA TRP A 232 9.58 -7.41 4.76
C TRP A 232 9.24 -7.07 6.22
N ALA A 233 8.84 -5.84 6.54
CA ALA A 233 8.71 -5.38 7.93
C ALA A 233 7.63 -6.09 8.73
N SER A 234 6.63 -6.70 8.09
CA SER A 234 5.57 -7.47 8.73
C SER A 234 5.95 -8.90 9.12
N ASP A 235 7.22 -9.29 9.03
CA ASP A 235 7.77 -10.66 9.15
C ASP A 235 7.51 -11.55 7.92
N LYS A 236 6.87 -11.00 6.90
CA LYS A 236 6.62 -11.66 5.63
C LYS A 236 6.98 -10.72 4.49
N ASP A 237 7.99 -11.06 3.73
CA ASP A 237 8.42 -10.26 2.59
C ASP A 237 7.39 -10.35 1.46
N ILE A 238 6.94 -9.19 0.95
CA ILE A 238 5.99 -9.11 -0.16
C ILE A 238 6.46 -9.91 -1.38
N ALA A 239 7.75 -9.99 -1.61
CA ALA A 239 8.31 -10.76 -2.71
C ALA A 239 8.11 -12.28 -2.58
N HIS A 240 7.80 -12.76 -1.38
CA HIS A 240 7.54 -14.17 -1.08
C HIS A 240 6.07 -14.50 -0.84
N PHE A 241 5.17 -13.52 -0.95
CA PHE A 241 3.74 -13.80 -0.82
C PHE A 241 3.27 -14.76 -1.91
N SER A 242 2.56 -15.80 -1.51
CA SER A 242 1.81 -16.62 -2.45
C SER A 242 0.55 -15.90 -2.92
N VAL A 243 -0.03 -16.34 -4.02
CA VAL A 243 -1.28 -15.78 -4.55
C VAL A 243 -2.45 -15.86 -3.56
N THR A 244 -2.40 -16.78 -2.61
CA THR A 244 -3.42 -17.00 -1.58
C THR A 244 -3.17 -16.27 -0.28
N ASP A 245 -2.00 -15.66 -0.11
CA ASP A 245 -1.67 -14.93 1.12
C ASP A 245 -2.52 -13.67 1.26
N PRO A 246 -3.18 -13.44 2.42
CA PRO A 246 -3.89 -12.20 2.65
C PRO A 246 -2.89 -11.04 2.83
N LEU A 247 -3.03 -9.97 2.03
CA LEU A 247 -2.14 -8.82 2.07
C LEU A 247 -2.51 -7.80 3.15
N GLN A 248 -3.81 -7.57 3.36
CA GLN A 248 -4.28 -6.52 4.27
C GLN A 248 -3.76 -6.68 5.71
N PRO A 249 -3.76 -7.88 6.32
CA PRO A 249 -3.22 -8.04 7.68
C PRO A 249 -1.74 -7.65 7.80
N GLU A 250 -0.95 -7.89 6.74
CA GLU A 250 0.48 -7.52 6.73
C GLU A 250 0.66 -6.00 6.56
N VAL A 251 -0.19 -5.37 5.75
CA VAL A 251 -0.27 -3.90 5.66
C VAL A 251 -0.62 -3.30 7.02
N ASP A 252 -1.64 -3.83 7.69
CA ASP A 252 -2.14 -3.33 8.97
C ASP A 252 -1.08 -3.41 10.08
N LYS A 253 -0.30 -4.50 10.13
CA LYS A 253 0.79 -4.65 11.11
C LYS A 253 1.79 -3.50 10.99
N VAL A 254 2.27 -3.24 9.79
CA VAL A 254 3.29 -2.20 9.56
C VAL A 254 2.69 -0.81 9.69
N TYR A 255 1.49 -0.58 9.18
CA TYR A 255 0.79 0.70 9.32
C TYR A 255 0.55 1.07 10.78
N ASN A 256 0.11 0.13 11.61
CA ASN A 256 -0.13 0.38 13.04
C ASN A 256 1.15 0.76 13.78
N PHE A 257 2.30 0.20 13.39
CA PHE A 257 3.60 0.63 13.92
C PHE A 257 3.98 2.02 13.42
N LEU A 258 3.85 2.32 12.13
CA LEU A 258 4.26 3.58 11.52
C LEU A 258 3.30 4.75 11.84
N LYS A 259 2.05 4.45 12.19
CA LYS A 259 1.03 5.47 12.49
C LYS A 259 1.47 6.48 13.55
N PRO A 260 1.96 6.08 14.75
CA PRO A 260 2.48 7.01 15.75
C PRO A 260 3.81 7.65 15.37
N LEU A 261 4.55 7.08 14.41
CA LEU A 261 5.82 7.62 13.92
C LEU A 261 5.65 8.76 12.90
N GLY A 262 4.43 9.15 12.58
CA GLY A 262 4.14 10.30 11.72
C GLY A 262 3.25 10.04 10.52
N LEU A 263 2.73 8.82 10.31
CA LEU A 263 1.69 8.56 9.32
C LEU A 263 0.30 8.96 9.79
N GLY A 264 0.04 8.92 11.10
CA GLY A 264 -1.23 9.35 11.69
C GLY A 264 -1.15 10.73 12.36
N PRO A 265 -2.28 11.21 12.91
CA PRO A 265 -2.32 12.43 13.74
C PRO A 265 -1.34 12.31 14.91
N ASN A 266 -0.59 13.38 15.18
CA ASN A 266 0.47 13.40 16.18
C ASN A 266 0.72 14.83 16.71
N VAL A 267 1.60 14.95 17.72
CA VAL A 267 1.88 16.21 18.42
C VAL A 267 2.53 17.29 17.57
N THR A 268 3.16 16.97 16.44
CA THR A 268 3.76 17.96 15.53
C THR A 268 2.71 18.68 14.70
N GLY A 269 1.53 18.11 14.56
CA GLY A 269 0.46 18.58 13.68
C GLY A 269 0.78 18.40 12.19
N ALA A 270 1.83 17.64 11.84
CA ALA A 270 2.23 17.32 10.48
C ALA A 270 2.33 15.80 10.29
N THR A 271 2.27 15.34 9.03
CA THR A 271 2.47 13.94 8.67
C THR A 271 3.47 13.85 7.53
N TYR A 272 4.04 12.66 7.29
CA TYR A 272 4.77 12.40 6.06
C TYR A 272 3.87 12.62 4.85
N ASP A 273 4.46 13.09 3.76
CA ASP A 273 3.69 13.49 2.57
C ASP A 273 3.46 12.33 1.62
N VAL A 274 4.44 11.41 1.51
CA VAL A 274 4.38 10.22 0.64
C VAL A 274 4.92 8.98 1.35
N LEU A 275 4.54 7.82 0.85
CA LEU A 275 5.17 6.54 1.16
C LEU A 275 6.29 6.26 0.16
N VAL A 276 7.32 5.55 0.61
CA VAL A 276 8.45 5.13 -0.20
C VAL A 276 8.68 3.65 -0.01
N THR A 277 8.97 2.93 -1.05
CA THR A 277 9.44 1.55 -0.98
C THR A 277 10.33 1.22 -2.16
N ASP A 278 11.22 0.28 -1.96
CA ASP A 278 11.95 -0.40 -3.01
C ASP A 278 11.27 -1.72 -3.32
N PRO A 279 10.85 -1.97 -4.56
CA PRO A 279 10.31 -3.26 -4.94
C PRO A 279 11.34 -4.38 -4.85
N LEU A 280 12.61 -4.03 -4.99
CA LEU A 280 13.75 -4.92 -4.87
C LEU A 280 15.02 -4.10 -4.64
N ASP A 281 15.79 -4.48 -3.64
CA ASP A 281 17.03 -3.81 -3.27
C ASP A 281 18.20 -4.11 -4.22
N ARG A 282 18.06 -5.14 -5.06
CA ARG A 282 19.07 -5.59 -6.04
C ARG A 282 18.42 -6.15 -7.29
N ASP A 283 19.23 -6.31 -8.34
CA ASP A 283 18.78 -6.89 -9.62
C ASP A 283 18.31 -8.35 -9.48
N ALA A 284 17.45 -8.80 -10.37
CA ALA A 284 16.94 -10.17 -10.37
C ALA A 284 18.05 -11.22 -10.45
N ASP A 285 19.06 -10.99 -11.29
CA ASP A 285 20.22 -11.89 -11.39
C ASP A 285 21.03 -12.01 -10.09
N PHE A 286 21.07 -10.96 -9.29
CA PHE A 286 21.72 -11.02 -7.99
C PHE A 286 21.08 -12.11 -7.12
N PHE A 287 19.75 -12.19 -7.13
CA PHE A 287 18.99 -13.17 -6.36
C PHE A 287 18.94 -14.56 -7.00
N ALA A 288 19.15 -14.65 -8.31
CA ALA A 288 19.21 -15.93 -9.01
C ALA A 288 20.49 -16.71 -8.73
N ARG A 289 21.53 -16.08 -8.15
CA ARG A 289 22.81 -16.73 -7.84
C ARG A 289 22.66 -17.99 -6.98
N PRO A 290 23.61 -18.95 -7.09
CA PRO A 290 23.56 -20.21 -6.34
C PRO A 290 23.43 -20.07 -4.81
N GLU A 291 23.86 -18.94 -4.24
CA GLU A 291 23.75 -18.65 -2.82
C GLU A 291 22.33 -18.37 -2.38
N PHE A 292 21.53 -17.71 -3.23
CA PHE A 292 20.15 -17.30 -2.91
C PHE A 292 19.12 -18.19 -3.58
N LYS A 293 19.29 -18.53 -4.84
CA LYS A 293 18.36 -19.35 -5.64
C LYS A 293 16.93 -18.84 -5.61
N GLN A 294 16.76 -17.51 -5.75
CA GLN A 294 15.47 -16.85 -5.69
C GLN A 294 15.12 -16.30 -7.06
N ASP A 295 13.93 -16.65 -7.56
CA ASP A 295 13.35 -16.04 -8.74
C ASP A 295 12.72 -14.69 -8.36
N ARG A 296 13.33 -13.62 -8.87
CA ARG A 296 12.88 -12.23 -8.68
C ARG A 296 12.58 -11.54 -10.01
N TRP A 297 12.54 -12.30 -11.08
CA TRP A 297 12.16 -11.79 -12.39
C TRP A 297 10.69 -11.43 -12.44
N TRP A 298 10.38 -10.43 -13.25
CA TRP A 298 9.02 -9.98 -13.49
C TRP A 298 8.54 -10.50 -14.82
N ASP A 299 7.28 -10.87 -14.91
CA ASP A 299 6.71 -11.28 -16.19
C ASP A 299 6.20 -10.05 -16.94
N PRO A 300 6.91 -9.58 -18.00
CA PRO A 300 6.47 -8.41 -18.75
C PRO A 300 5.23 -8.70 -19.61
N SER A 301 4.81 -9.95 -19.77
CA SER A 301 3.57 -10.34 -20.46
C SER A 301 2.33 -10.31 -19.56
N ASP A 302 2.51 -10.34 -18.24
CA ASP A 302 1.41 -10.40 -17.27
C ASP A 302 0.80 -9.01 -17.05
N THR A 303 -0.33 -8.74 -17.72
CA THR A 303 -1.04 -7.46 -17.60
C THR A 303 -2.27 -7.51 -16.71
N ALA A 304 -2.78 -8.69 -16.38
CA ALA A 304 -4.16 -8.84 -15.91
C ALA A 304 -4.31 -9.32 -14.48
N SER A 305 -3.47 -10.24 -13.99
CA SER A 305 -3.76 -10.94 -12.75
C SER A 305 -3.11 -10.31 -11.52
N ILE A 306 -3.91 -9.97 -10.52
CA ILE A 306 -3.42 -9.67 -9.16
C ILE A 306 -2.95 -10.93 -8.43
N ASP A 307 -3.22 -12.09 -9.00
CA ASP A 307 -2.95 -13.40 -8.44
C ASP A 307 -1.62 -14.00 -8.92
N SER A 308 -0.88 -13.30 -9.81
CA SER A 308 0.44 -13.75 -10.20
C SER A 308 1.46 -13.51 -9.09
N LYS A 309 2.48 -14.38 -9.01
CA LYS A 309 3.62 -14.20 -8.09
C LYS A 309 4.40 -12.90 -8.33
N SER A 310 4.10 -12.20 -9.40
CA SER A 310 4.81 -11.06 -9.90
C SER A 310 4.27 -9.74 -9.34
N PHE A 311 4.60 -8.70 -10.00
CA PHE A 311 4.30 -7.31 -9.75
C PHE A 311 2.85 -6.93 -9.57
N ASN A 312 1.92 -7.70 -10.12
CA ASN A 312 0.51 -7.46 -9.92
C ASN A 312 0.14 -7.64 -8.45
N ARG A 313 0.74 -8.62 -7.77
CA ARG A 313 0.60 -8.80 -6.33
C ARG A 313 1.22 -7.64 -5.56
N HIS A 314 2.38 -7.16 -6.00
CA HIS A 314 3.01 -5.97 -5.45
C HIS A 314 2.15 -4.72 -5.66
N ALA A 315 1.60 -4.52 -6.85
CA ALA A 315 0.69 -3.41 -7.13
C ALA A 315 -0.56 -3.43 -6.23
N GLU A 316 -1.10 -4.61 -5.92
CA GLU A 316 -2.21 -4.75 -4.98
C GLU A 316 -1.79 -4.40 -3.54
N TRP A 317 -0.62 -4.82 -3.11
CA TRP A 317 -0.06 -4.41 -1.82
C TRP A 317 0.09 -2.88 -1.72
N LEU A 318 0.63 -2.24 -2.77
CA LEU A 318 0.73 -0.78 -2.84
C LEU A 318 -0.65 -0.12 -2.78
N ARG A 319 -1.64 -0.67 -3.48
CA ARG A 319 -3.02 -0.17 -3.46
C ARG A 319 -3.63 -0.23 -2.05
N LEU A 320 -3.47 -1.34 -1.36
CA LEU A 320 -3.96 -1.49 0.01
C LEU A 320 -3.33 -0.48 0.95
N TRP A 321 -2.03 -0.26 0.85
CA TRP A 321 -1.33 0.79 1.59
C TRP A 321 -1.83 2.19 1.26
N ASN A 322 -2.04 2.48 -0.03
CA ASN A 322 -2.57 3.77 -0.48
C ASN A 322 -3.95 4.04 0.13
N VAL A 323 -4.84 3.05 0.12
CA VAL A 323 -6.17 3.16 0.73
C VAL A 323 -6.08 3.32 2.25
N THR A 324 -5.24 2.51 2.93
CA THR A 324 -5.09 2.52 4.40
C THR A 324 -4.49 3.82 4.91
N SER A 325 -3.47 4.34 4.24
CA SER A 325 -2.74 5.52 4.70
C SER A 325 -3.25 6.84 4.12
N GLY A 326 -3.95 6.81 2.99
CA GLY A 326 -4.29 8.01 2.22
C GLY A 326 -3.08 8.70 1.59
N LYS A 327 -1.94 8.02 1.43
CA LYS A 327 -0.70 8.58 0.90
C LYS A 327 -0.33 7.96 -0.44
N ARG A 328 0.33 8.77 -1.28
CA ARG A 328 0.88 8.34 -2.57
C ARG A 328 2.22 7.67 -2.39
N TRP A 329 2.62 6.87 -3.40
CA TRP A 329 3.86 6.10 -3.42
C TRP A 329 4.92 6.70 -4.31
N VAL A 330 6.16 6.66 -3.84
CA VAL A 330 7.37 6.78 -4.64
C VAL A 330 8.05 5.41 -4.63
N LEU A 331 8.16 4.79 -5.80
CA LEU A 331 8.99 3.58 -5.95
C LEU A 331 10.41 4.01 -6.23
N TRP A 332 11.31 3.50 -5.41
CA TRP A 332 12.70 3.92 -5.39
C TRP A 332 13.61 2.71 -5.61
N GLN A 333 14.83 2.96 -6.04
CA GLN A 333 15.87 1.94 -6.31
C GLN A 333 15.38 0.83 -7.27
N LEU A 334 14.51 1.19 -8.22
CA LEU A 334 14.18 0.26 -9.28
C LEU A 334 15.45 -0.08 -10.07
N PRO A 335 15.83 -1.36 -10.21
CA PRO A 335 17.01 -1.71 -10.98
C PRO A 335 16.91 -1.20 -12.42
N GLU A 336 17.97 -0.54 -12.87
CA GLU A 336 18.08 -0.05 -14.24
C GLU A 336 18.24 -1.19 -15.23
N GLY A 337 18.95 -2.21 -14.87
CA GLY A 337 19.14 -3.50 -15.47
C GLY A 337 19.37 -3.56 -16.97
N ASN A 338 20.06 -4.57 -17.41
CA ASN A 338 19.92 -4.92 -18.80
C ASN A 338 18.87 -6.01 -18.93
N SER A 339 17.93 -5.78 -19.78
CA SER A 339 16.77 -6.63 -20.00
C SER A 339 17.03 -7.82 -20.91
N ASN A 340 18.26 -8.02 -21.33
CA ASN A 340 18.56 -9.16 -22.19
C ASN A 340 18.51 -10.43 -21.34
N SER A 341 17.32 -10.93 -21.27
CA SER A 341 16.97 -12.26 -20.92
C SER A 341 16.99 -12.67 -19.50
N PRO A 342 15.84 -12.97 -19.03
CA PRO A 342 15.74 -13.77 -17.86
C PRO A 342 16.44 -15.11 -18.08
N ASN A 343 17.43 -15.39 -17.32
CA ASN A 343 17.76 -16.75 -17.02
C ASN A 343 16.75 -17.21 -15.95
N VAL A 344 15.59 -17.65 -16.41
CA VAL A 344 14.49 -18.07 -15.53
C VAL A 344 14.77 -19.35 -14.75
N ASP A 345 15.92 -19.97 -14.92
CA ASP A 345 16.31 -21.19 -14.21
C ASP A 345 17.01 -20.91 -12.87
N ASN A 346 17.16 -19.64 -12.48
CA ASN A 346 17.81 -19.21 -11.24
C ASN A 346 19.30 -19.61 -11.15
N THR A 347 19.96 -19.79 -12.28
CA THR A 347 21.40 -20.04 -12.34
C THR A 347 22.09 -18.97 -13.16
N LEU A 348 23.25 -18.54 -12.70
CA LEU A 348 24.18 -17.76 -13.54
C LEU A 348 24.91 -18.74 -14.46
N ASP A 349 24.82 -18.52 -15.77
CA ASP A 349 25.69 -19.26 -16.68
C ASP A 349 27.14 -18.79 -16.56
N ALA A 350 28.06 -19.57 -17.17
CA ALA A 350 29.48 -19.28 -17.06
C ALA A 350 29.89 -17.95 -17.71
N ASP A 351 29.12 -17.47 -18.69
CA ASP A 351 29.38 -16.22 -19.38
C ASP A 351 28.84 -15.03 -18.60
N GLU A 352 27.70 -15.16 -17.93
CA GLU A 352 27.18 -14.19 -16.96
C GLU A 352 28.14 -14.00 -15.81
N ALA A 353 28.67 -15.09 -15.23
CA ALA A 353 29.65 -15.02 -14.15
C ALA A 353 30.94 -14.29 -14.57
N LYS A 354 31.37 -14.42 -15.82
CA LYS A 354 32.55 -13.70 -16.37
C LYS A 354 32.24 -12.23 -16.65
N ASN A 355 31.02 -11.90 -17.04
CA ASN A 355 30.65 -10.57 -17.47
C ASN A 355 30.17 -9.68 -16.33
N LEU A 356 29.84 -10.20 -15.15
CA LEU A 356 29.39 -9.47 -13.97
C LEU A 356 30.31 -8.32 -13.55
N SER A 357 31.61 -8.38 -13.85
CA SER A 357 32.53 -7.31 -13.53
C SER A 357 32.39 -6.06 -14.42
N ASN A 358 31.84 -6.23 -15.62
CA ASN A 358 31.76 -5.20 -16.63
C ASN A 358 30.34 -4.77 -16.99
N ALA A 359 29.39 -5.70 -16.99
CA ALA A 359 28.01 -5.48 -17.45
C ALA A 359 26.98 -5.32 -16.32
N GLY A 360 27.35 -5.64 -15.08
CA GLY A 360 26.41 -5.68 -13.96
C GLY A 360 25.48 -6.88 -14.02
N TYR A 361 24.57 -6.97 -13.08
CA TYR A 361 23.51 -7.98 -13.05
C TYR A 361 22.39 -7.60 -14.00
N LYS A 362 21.71 -8.62 -14.55
CA LYS A 362 20.55 -8.42 -15.41
C LYS A 362 19.28 -8.20 -14.59
N ASP A 363 18.39 -7.39 -15.15
CA ASP A 363 17.08 -7.10 -14.57
C ASP A 363 16.10 -6.70 -15.66
N ASN A 364 14.82 -6.97 -15.51
CA ASN A 364 13.82 -6.64 -16.51
C ASN A 364 12.77 -5.62 -16.04
N ARG A 365 13.04 -4.84 -14.99
CA ARG A 365 12.07 -3.83 -14.50
C ARG A 365 11.93 -2.66 -15.45
N ALA A 366 13.02 -2.25 -16.09
CA ALA A 366 12.94 -1.25 -17.15
C ALA A 366 12.08 -1.74 -18.33
N GLU A 367 12.21 -3.02 -18.74
CA GLU A 367 11.34 -3.66 -19.73
C GLU A 367 9.90 -3.75 -19.24
N TYR A 368 9.67 -4.14 -18.02
CA TYR A 368 8.33 -4.25 -17.45
C TYR A 368 7.56 -2.93 -17.57
N PHE A 369 8.18 -1.81 -17.20
CA PHE A 369 7.54 -0.50 -17.27
C PHE A 369 7.57 0.15 -18.65
N PHE A 370 8.52 -0.18 -19.51
CA PHE A 370 8.70 0.49 -20.81
C PHE A 370 8.75 -0.46 -22.01
N GLY A 371 8.53 -1.75 -21.81
CA GLY A 371 8.35 -2.74 -22.87
C GLY A 371 6.99 -2.64 -23.56
N ASP A 372 6.64 -3.66 -24.30
CA ASP A 372 5.44 -3.68 -25.15
C ASP A 372 4.14 -3.55 -24.33
N ASN A 373 4.06 -4.15 -23.15
CA ASN A 373 2.94 -4.03 -22.22
C ASN A 373 3.12 -2.92 -21.17
N GLY A 374 4.18 -2.14 -21.27
CA GLY A 374 4.55 -1.14 -20.26
C GLY A 374 3.48 -0.09 -20.00
N ALA A 375 2.61 0.21 -20.97
CA ALA A 375 1.50 1.13 -20.77
C ALA A 375 0.51 0.61 -19.71
N ALA A 376 0.08 -0.65 -19.83
CA ALA A 376 -0.82 -1.30 -18.88
C ALA A 376 -0.18 -1.40 -17.48
N HIS A 377 1.12 -1.71 -17.42
CA HIS A 377 1.86 -1.80 -16.16
C HIS A 377 1.95 -0.44 -15.45
N ARG A 378 2.30 0.62 -16.17
CA ARG A 378 2.36 1.99 -15.60
C ARG A 378 0.99 2.45 -15.12
N GLU A 379 -0.07 2.17 -15.87
CA GLU A 379 -1.44 2.51 -15.47
C GLU A 379 -1.85 1.76 -14.20
N LYS A 380 -1.58 0.45 -14.11
CA LYS A 380 -1.84 -0.36 -12.92
C LYS A 380 -1.16 0.22 -11.68
N PHE A 381 0.12 0.56 -11.78
CA PHE A 381 0.87 1.13 -10.65
C PHE A 381 0.38 2.54 -10.30
N ALA A 382 0.07 3.38 -11.28
CA ALA A 382 -0.54 4.70 -11.04
C ALA A 382 -1.89 4.58 -10.31
N ASN A 383 -2.73 3.61 -10.71
CA ASN A 383 -4.01 3.32 -10.04
C ASN A 383 -3.82 2.73 -8.63
N SER A 384 -2.67 2.15 -8.33
CA SER A 384 -2.27 1.73 -6.98
C SER A 384 -1.69 2.86 -6.11
N GLY A 385 -1.68 4.09 -6.63
CA GLY A 385 -1.22 5.28 -5.92
C GLY A 385 0.21 5.71 -6.22
N VAL A 386 0.92 5.05 -7.13
CA VAL A 386 2.31 5.38 -7.48
C VAL A 386 2.36 6.68 -8.29
N ILE A 387 3.23 7.60 -7.88
CA ILE A 387 3.46 8.91 -8.52
C ILE A 387 4.86 9.05 -9.12
N ALA A 388 5.80 8.18 -8.73
CA ALA A 388 7.16 8.22 -9.25
C ALA A 388 7.79 6.83 -9.34
N LEU A 389 8.55 6.61 -10.41
CA LEU A 389 9.43 5.47 -10.66
C LEU A 389 10.86 6.01 -10.70
N LEU A 390 11.66 5.69 -9.67
CA LEU A 390 13.05 6.13 -9.57
C LEU A 390 13.99 4.94 -9.81
N PHE A 391 14.67 4.95 -10.93
CA PHE A 391 15.60 3.91 -11.32
C PHE A 391 17.03 4.25 -10.86
N GLY A 392 17.75 3.23 -10.42
CA GLY A 392 19.13 3.40 -9.99
C GLY A 392 19.80 2.11 -9.62
N ARG A 393 21.13 2.21 -9.48
CA ARG A 393 21.90 1.07 -8.97
C ARG A 393 21.87 1.07 -7.44
N GLY A 394 21.87 -0.12 -6.87
CA GLY A 394 22.18 -0.31 -5.45
C GLY A 394 23.69 -0.40 -5.21
N GLU A 395 24.17 -1.58 -4.85
CA GLU A 395 25.60 -1.85 -4.58
C GLU A 395 26.45 -2.10 -5.84
N GLY A 396 27.75 -2.21 -5.66
CA GLY A 396 28.69 -2.53 -6.74
C GLY A 396 28.33 -3.82 -7.47
N ARG A 397 28.45 -3.88 -8.77
CA ARG A 397 28.02 -4.90 -9.73
C ARG A 397 26.51 -4.93 -10.00
N GLN A 398 25.71 -4.11 -9.37
CA GLN A 398 24.34 -3.96 -9.78
C GLN A 398 24.25 -3.16 -11.08
N ALA A 399 23.10 -3.32 -11.76
CA ALA A 399 22.81 -2.56 -12.95
C ALA A 399 22.91 -1.05 -12.72
N SER A 400 23.27 -0.34 -13.76
CA SER A 400 23.31 1.13 -13.79
C SER A 400 22.87 1.61 -15.16
N HIS A 401 22.59 2.92 -15.27
CA HIS A 401 22.25 3.52 -16.57
C HIS A 401 23.29 3.20 -17.67
N THR A 402 24.55 2.99 -17.29
CA THR A 402 25.59 2.58 -18.22
C THR A 402 25.44 1.15 -18.69
N ASN A 403 24.90 0.26 -17.84
CA ASN A 403 24.65 -1.12 -18.22
C ASN A 403 23.45 -1.25 -19.14
N ASP A 404 22.35 -0.58 -18.82
CA ASP A 404 21.22 -0.46 -19.74
C ASP A 404 21.64 0.13 -21.09
N TYR A 405 22.57 1.05 -21.06
CA TYR A 405 23.14 1.68 -22.23
C TYR A 405 23.96 0.72 -23.09
N TYR A 406 24.77 -0.14 -22.51
CA TYR A 406 25.71 -1.01 -23.23
C TYR A 406 25.10 -2.32 -23.69
N THR A 407 24.14 -2.86 -22.94
CA THR A 407 23.73 -4.25 -23.11
C THR A 407 22.40 -4.42 -23.84
N ASP A 408 21.48 -3.48 -23.73
CA ASP A 408 20.21 -3.48 -24.47
C ASP A 408 20.13 -2.43 -25.57
N GLY A 409 21.22 -1.76 -25.89
CA GLY A 409 21.27 -0.70 -26.89
C GLY A 409 20.53 0.57 -26.48
N GLN A 410 20.36 0.80 -25.18
CA GLN A 410 19.62 1.93 -24.60
C GLN A 410 18.11 1.87 -24.88
N LEU A 411 17.58 0.65 -25.04
CA LEU A 411 16.23 0.45 -25.53
C LEU A 411 15.16 0.93 -24.55
N TYR A 412 15.19 0.45 -23.31
CA TYR A 412 14.08 0.67 -22.40
C TYR A 412 14.14 2.04 -21.70
N LEU A 413 15.23 2.40 -21.06
CA LEU A 413 15.31 3.68 -20.34
C LEU A 413 15.51 4.84 -21.31
N LYS A 414 16.54 4.86 -22.12
CA LYS A 414 16.80 6.03 -22.97
C LYS A 414 15.78 6.17 -24.11
N SER A 415 15.50 5.09 -24.84
CA SER A 415 14.64 5.16 -26.02
C SER A 415 13.17 5.12 -25.65
N ARG A 416 12.67 4.08 -24.99
CA ARG A 416 11.23 3.89 -24.74
C ARG A 416 10.72 4.77 -23.61
N ALA A 417 11.40 4.85 -22.46
CA ALA A 417 11.04 5.81 -21.42
C ALA A 417 11.20 7.25 -21.93
N GLY A 418 12.22 7.51 -22.73
CA GLY A 418 12.41 8.81 -23.39
C GLY A 418 11.25 9.16 -24.32
N ALA A 419 10.75 8.22 -25.13
CA ALA A 419 9.58 8.41 -25.98
C ALA A 419 8.31 8.66 -25.14
N PHE A 420 8.11 7.87 -24.10
CA PHE A 420 7.00 8.03 -23.15
C PHE A 420 6.99 9.44 -22.52
N LEU A 421 8.11 9.91 -22.02
CA LEU A 421 8.21 11.23 -21.39
C LEU A 421 8.03 12.37 -22.40
N LYS A 422 8.59 12.24 -23.62
CA LYS A 422 8.39 13.22 -24.69
C LYS A 422 6.94 13.30 -25.18
N ALA A 423 6.19 12.21 -25.04
CA ALA A 423 4.75 12.18 -25.32
C ALA A 423 3.90 12.80 -24.21
N GLY A 424 4.52 13.31 -23.12
CA GLY A 424 3.83 13.92 -21.99
C GLY A 424 3.67 13.01 -20.77
N GLY A 425 4.08 11.75 -20.85
CA GLY A 425 3.95 10.78 -19.76
C GLY A 425 2.53 10.29 -19.54
N LEU A 426 2.29 9.64 -18.41
CA LEU A 426 0.97 9.18 -17.98
C LEU A 426 0.40 10.18 -16.97
N ALA A 427 -0.73 10.82 -17.32
CA ALA A 427 -1.48 11.63 -16.35
C ALA A 427 -1.93 10.76 -15.18
N ILE A 428 -1.64 11.21 -13.96
CA ILE A 428 -2.07 10.49 -12.76
C ILE A 428 -3.42 11.04 -12.33
N PRO A 429 -4.37 10.17 -11.93
CA PRO A 429 -5.58 10.63 -11.30
C PRO A 429 -5.24 11.60 -10.16
N ALA A 430 -5.87 12.77 -10.14
CA ALA A 430 -5.60 13.84 -9.16
C ALA A 430 -5.72 13.35 -7.71
N GLY A 431 -6.20 12.15 -7.54
CA GLY A 431 -6.58 11.59 -6.27
C GLY A 431 -7.93 12.14 -5.89
N SER A 432 -8.73 11.33 -5.29
CA SER A 432 -9.84 11.86 -4.53
C SER A 432 -9.22 12.81 -3.49
N THR A 433 -9.45 14.12 -3.63
CA THR A 433 -9.27 15.09 -2.54
C THR A 433 -10.34 14.85 -1.47
N THR A 434 -11.29 13.96 -1.73
CA THR A 434 -11.84 13.23 -0.63
C THR A 434 -10.64 12.55 0.01
N THR A 435 -10.04 13.15 1.03
CA THR A 435 -9.76 12.46 2.27
C THR A 435 -10.64 11.23 2.23
N PRO A 436 -10.10 9.96 2.18
CA PRO A 436 -10.94 8.76 2.23
C PRO A 436 -12.06 9.15 3.16
N PRO A 437 -13.33 9.26 2.72
CA PRO A 437 -14.34 10.05 3.40
C PRO A 437 -14.10 9.74 4.83
N PRO A 438 -13.74 10.76 5.69
CA PRO A 438 -13.10 10.52 6.97
C PRO A 438 -13.89 9.39 7.52
N PRO A 439 -13.30 8.20 7.83
CA PRO A 439 -13.95 6.93 7.94
C PRO A 439 -15.32 7.28 8.46
N PRO A 440 -16.40 7.10 7.70
CA PRO A 440 -17.59 7.96 7.59
C PRO A 440 -17.90 8.46 8.95
N PRO A 441 -17.88 9.77 9.22
CA PRO A 441 -17.56 10.41 10.49
C PRO A 441 -18.13 9.52 11.53
N PRO A 442 -17.34 8.92 12.40
CA PRO A 442 -17.73 7.77 13.18
C PRO A 442 -19.15 8.08 13.55
N PRO A 443 -20.12 7.31 13.05
CA PRO A 443 -21.50 7.76 12.80
C PRO A 443 -21.90 8.58 13.97
N PRO A 444 -22.23 9.86 13.85
CA PRO A 444 -22.02 11.00 14.73
C PRO A 444 -22.08 10.48 16.13
N PRO A 445 -20.97 10.48 16.87
CA PRO A 445 -20.59 9.57 17.95
C PRO A 445 -21.87 9.25 18.65
N GLY A 446 -22.34 7.99 18.41
CA GLY A 446 -23.72 7.64 18.56
C GLY A 446 -24.07 8.05 19.94
N ASN A 447 -24.67 9.15 20.04
CA ASN A 447 -24.86 10.07 21.17
C ASN A 447 -24.03 9.61 22.39
N PRO A 448 -23.00 10.29 22.92
CA PRO A 448 -22.20 9.78 24.03
C PRO A 448 -23.02 9.53 25.31
N GLY A 449 -24.31 9.35 25.15
CA GLY A 449 -25.24 8.79 26.09
C GLY A 449 -25.07 7.27 26.08
N ASN A 450 -24.93 6.68 27.25
CA ASN A 450 -24.86 5.25 27.52
C ASN A 450 -25.72 4.45 26.54
N ASP A 451 -25.10 3.59 25.72
CA ASP A 451 -25.87 2.57 25.00
C ASP A 451 -26.52 1.67 26.05
N THR A 452 -27.84 1.73 26.13
CA THR A 452 -28.64 0.97 27.09
C THR A 452 -29.12 -0.37 26.54
N ALA A 453 -28.65 -0.76 25.33
CA ALA A 453 -28.97 -2.05 24.76
C ALA A 453 -28.47 -3.18 25.68
N PRO A 454 -29.25 -4.24 25.88
CA PRO A 454 -28.81 -5.40 26.65
C PRO A 454 -27.46 -5.98 26.20
N TYR A 455 -27.19 -5.96 24.91
CA TYR A 455 -25.86 -6.29 24.37
C TYR A 455 -25.33 -5.09 23.59
N ASN A 456 -24.56 -4.28 24.25
CA ASN A 456 -23.93 -3.05 23.78
C ASN A 456 -22.42 -3.19 23.55
N PHE A 457 -21.84 -4.31 23.92
CA PHE A 457 -20.42 -4.67 23.74
C PHE A 457 -19.41 -3.68 24.32
N GLU A 458 -19.83 -2.79 25.23
CA GLU A 458 -18.94 -1.83 25.91
C GLU A 458 -17.94 -2.51 26.87
N SER A 459 -18.29 -3.69 27.37
CA SER A 459 -17.50 -4.44 28.36
C SER A 459 -17.09 -5.84 27.87
N GLY A 460 -16.70 -5.97 26.61
CA GLY A 460 -16.25 -7.24 26.04
C GLY A 460 -17.29 -7.90 25.13
N THR A 461 -17.18 -9.22 24.91
CA THR A 461 -18.08 -9.95 24.01
C THR A 461 -19.43 -10.27 24.65
N GLN A 462 -19.64 -10.00 25.91
CA GLN A 462 -20.86 -10.26 26.68
C GLN A 462 -21.39 -11.69 26.50
N GLY A 463 -20.49 -12.67 26.39
CA GLY A 463 -20.82 -14.09 26.23
C GLY A 463 -21.17 -14.54 24.81
N TRP A 464 -21.04 -13.63 23.83
CA TRP A 464 -21.23 -14.02 22.44
C TRP A 464 -20.09 -14.87 21.93
N THR A 465 -20.45 -15.93 21.20
CA THR A 465 -19.57 -16.93 20.61
C THR A 465 -19.99 -17.21 19.17
N PHE A 466 -19.25 -18.06 18.47
CA PHE A 466 -19.56 -18.45 17.10
C PHE A 466 -19.37 -19.96 16.90
N THR A 467 -20.01 -20.47 15.84
CA THR A 467 -19.76 -21.82 15.30
C THR A 467 -19.81 -21.76 13.77
N GLY A 468 -19.45 -22.87 13.11
CA GLY A 468 -19.50 -22.98 11.65
C GLY A 468 -18.20 -22.58 10.94
N PRO A 469 -18.14 -22.72 9.60
CA PRO A 469 -16.89 -22.69 8.85
C PRO A 469 -16.45 -21.31 8.35
N VAL A 470 -17.35 -20.30 8.38
CA VAL A 470 -17.03 -18.98 7.77
C VAL A 470 -16.58 -17.92 8.78
N VAL A 471 -17.03 -17.99 10.03
CA VAL A 471 -16.53 -17.14 11.11
C VAL A 471 -15.35 -17.81 11.77
N THR A 472 -14.27 -17.08 11.97
CA THR A 472 -13.01 -17.56 12.58
C THR A 472 -12.75 -16.94 13.95
N GLY A 473 -13.48 -15.88 14.32
CA GLY A 473 -13.32 -15.23 15.62
C GLY A 473 -14.40 -14.21 15.92
N VAL A 474 -14.63 -13.97 17.21
CA VAL A 474 -15.37 -12.82 17.74
C VAL A 474 -14.54 -12.15 18.83
N SER A 475 -14.50 -10.83 18.84
CA SER A 475 -13.75 -10.05 19.82
C SER A 475 -14.40 -8.68 20.05
N PRO A 476 -14.19 -8.06 21.24
CA PRO A 476 -14.61 -6.68 21.42
C PRO A 476 -13.80 -5.76 20.52
N SER A 477 -14.43 -4.70 20.03
CA SER A 477 -13.80 -3.76 19.10
C SER A 477 -14.27 -2.35 19.35
N THR A 478 -13.34 -1.40 19.31
CA THR A 478 -13.62 0.04 19.32
C THR A 478 -13.41 0.67 17.92
N ALA A 479 -13.15 -0.16 16.91
CA ALA A 479 -12.94 0.32 15.55
C ALA A 479 -14.23 0.89 14.94
N ARG A 480 -15.39 0.34 15.34
CA ARG A 480 -16.72 0.79 14.93
C ARG A 480 -17.70 0.56 16.08
N ALA A 481 -18.61 1.49 16.32
CA ALA A 481 -19.73 1.35 17.22
C ALA A 481 -20.96 2.02 16.59
N TRP A 482 -22.15 1.45 16.77
CA TRP A 482 -23.40 2.10 16.44
C TRP A 482 -23.76 3.14 17.52
N ALA A 483 -23.66 2.73 18.77
CA ALA A 483 -23.82 3.59 19.94
C ALA A 483 -22.71 3.27 20.95
N GLY A 484 -22.43 4.19 21.89
CA GLY A 484 -21.33 4.02 22.82
C GLY A 484 -19.94 4.05 22.15
N ARG A 485 -19.06 3.16 22.57
CA ARG A 485 -17.66 3.07 22.10
C ARG A 485 -17.28 1.68 21.59
N GLY A 486 -18.05 0.66 21.93
CA GLY A 486 -17.77 -0.75 21.68
C GLY A 486 -18.69 -1.38 20.65
N SER A 487 -18.24 -2.45 20.03
CA SER A 487 -19.04 -3.39 19.24
C SER A 487 -18.42 -4.77 19.27
N LEU A 488 -19.14 -5.78 18.81
CA LEU A 488 -18.61 -7.11 18.56
C LEU A 488 -18.02 -7.18 17.14
N ALA A 489 -16.71 -7.28 17.01
CA ALA A 489 -16.06 -7.61 15.76
C ALA A 489 -16.20 -9.11 15.48
N VAL A 490 -16.76 -9.46 14.33
CA VAL A 490 -16.91 -10.82 13.83
C VAL A 490 -15.99 -11.00 12.65
N THR A 491 -14.93 -11.75 12.84
CA THR A 491 -13.92 -12.03 11.80
C THR A 491 -14.37 -13.22 10.96
N LEU A 492 -14.45 -13.04 9.65
CA LEU A 492 -14.73 -14.09 8.68
C LEU A 492 -13.42 -14.46 7.95
N GLY A 493 -13.23 -15.75 7.71
CA GLY A 493 -12.06 -16.32 7.05
C GLY A 493 -12.39 -17.63 6.34
N GLY A 494 -13.61 -17.75 5.84
CA GLY A 494 -14.07 -18.95 5.15
C GLY A 494 -13.37 -19.18 3.82
N THR A 495 -13.00 -20.44 3.55
CA THR A 495 -12.36 -20.88 2.30
C THR A 495 -13.36 -21.26 1.20
N ALA A 496 -14.66 -21.22 1.50
CA ALA A 496 -15.75 -21.53 0.58
C ALA A 496 -17.01 -20.74 1.00
N ALA A 497 -18.04 -20.79 0.15
CA ALA A 497 -19.38 -20.38 0.52
C ALA A 497 -19.88 -21.18 1.74
N GLY A 498 -20.63 -20.51 2.62
CA GLY A 498 -21.14 -21.17 3.82
C GLY A 498 -21.88 -20.27 4.76
N LYS A 499 -22.16 -20.76 5.96
CA LYS A 499 -22.80 -19.99 7.02
C LYS A 499 -22.15 -20.25 8.38
N SER A 500 -22.19 -19.24 9.23
CA SER A 500 -21.80 -19.36 10.64
C SER A 500 -22.75 -18.54 11.51
N PRO A 501 -23.34 -19.13 12.55
CA PRO A 501 -24.04 -18.40 13.59
C PRO A 501 -23.07 -17.74 14.56
N VAL A 502 -23.37 -16.51 14.93
CA VAL A 502 -22.76 -15.75 16.02
C VAL A 502 -23.87 -15.48 17.04
N SER A 503 -23.72 -15.94 18.26
CA SER A 503 -24.84 -16.01 19.19
C SER A 503 -24.44 -15.98 20.67
N VAL A 504 -25.43 -15.71 21.49
CA VAL A 504 -25.36 -15.78 22.95
C VAL A 504 -26.39 -16.77 23.49
N ALA A 505 -26.01 -17.51 24.52
CA ALA A 505 -26.90 -18.43 25.22
C ALA A 505 -27.76 -17.72 26.27
N ASN A 506 -28.95 -18.26 26.51
CA ASN A 506 -29.87 -17.82 27.57
C ASN A 506 -30.16 -16.30 27.57
N PRO A 507 -30.52 -15.69 26.43
CA PRO A 507 -30.84 -14.27 26.37
C PRO A 507 -32.10 -13.94 27.17
N ALA A 508 -32.15 -12.71 27.70
CA ALA A 508 -33.30 -12.25 28.49
C ALA A 508 -34.48 -11.76 27.63
N ALA A 509 -34.45 -11.87 26.31
CA ALA A 509 -35.55 -11.52 25.43
C ALA A 509 -36.76 -12.43 25.67
N THR A 510 -37.96 -11.84 25.67
CA THR A 510 -39.20 -12.53 26.00
C THR A 510 -40.14 -12.64 24.80
N ALA A 511 -41.15 -13.53 24.93
CA ALA A 511 -42.19 -13.73 23.90
C ALA A 511 -42.84 -12.41 23.44
N GLY A 512 -43.10 -12.31 22.15
CA GLY A 512 -43.76 -11.15 21.51
C GLY A 512 -42.84 -9.95 21.26
N LYS A 513 -41.61 -9.97 21.72
CA LYS A 513 -40.64 -8.87 21.49
C LYS A 513 -39.99 -8.97 20.10
N THR A 514 -39.74 -7.82 19.51
CA THR A 514 -38.90 -7.71 18.30
C THR A 514 -37.49 -7.41 18.74
N VAL A 515 -36.54 -8.30 18.42
CA VAL A 515 -35.14 -8.07 18.67
C VAL A 515 -34.53 -7.41 17.45
N SER A 516 -33.81 -6.30 17.67
CA SER A 516 -33.10 -5.53 16.67
C SER A 516 -31.62 -5.70 16.83
N PHE A 517 -30.90 -5.87 15.74
CA PHE A 517 -29.44 -5.93 15.66
C PHE A 517 -28.94 -4.81 14.76
N ARG A 518 -27.87 -4.15 15.14
CA ARG A 518 -27.09 -3.29 14.26
C ARG A 518 -25.95 -4.11 13.69
N VAL A 519 -25.92 -4.25 12.37
CA VAL A 519 -24.91 -5.04 11.66
C VAL A 519 -24.23 -4.15 10.63
N TRP A 520 -22.94 -3.97 10.78
CA TRP A 520 -22.11 -3.26 9.82
C TRP A 520 -21.38 -4.25 8.92
N VAL A 521 -21.45 -4.04 7.61
CA VAL A 521 -20.77 -4.87 6.61
C VAL A 521 -19.81 -4.00 5.79
N PRO A 522 -18.56 -4.44 5.54
CA PRO A 522 -17.59 -3.65 4.79
C PRO A 522 -17.94 -3.54 3.31
N ALA A 523 -17.39 -2.55 2.60
CA ALA A 523 -17.45 -2.51 1.15
C ALA A 523 -16.74 -3.74 0.55
N GLY A 524 -17.29 -4.27 -0.55
CA GLY A 524 -16.74 -5.45 -1.22
C GLY A 524 -16.94 -6.78 -0.48
N HIS A 525 -17.87 -6.82 0.51
CA HIS A 525 -18.18 -8.05 1.21
C HIS A 525 -18.78 -9.13 0.28
N ARG A 526 -18.64 -10.39 0.70
CA ARG A 526 -19.30 -11.55 0.07
C ARG A 526 -20.40 -12.11 0.96
N ILE A 527 -20.99 -11.25 1.81
CA ILE A 527 -22.16 -11.62 2.62
C ILE A 527 -23.35 -11.71 1.68
N SER A 528 -23.85 -12.92 1.47
CA SER A 528 -25.04 -13.19 0.66
C SER A 528 -26.34 -13.10 1.44
N GLY A 529 -26.25 -13.08 2.78
CA GLY A 529 -27.40 -12.89 3.65
C GLY A 529 -27.04 -12.76 5.11
N VAL A 530 -27.90 -12.10 5.86
CA VAL A 530 -27.84 -11.96 7.31
C VAL A 530 -29.18 -12.41 7.87
N GLN A 531 -29.15 -13.33 8.83
CA GLN A 531 -30.37 -13.90 9.41
C GLN A 531 -30.33 -13.85 10.93
N PRO A 532 -30.84 -12.77 11.56
CA PRO A 532 -31.11 -12.79 12.99
C PRO A 532 -32.08 -13.90 13.36
N TYR A 533 -31.86 -14.55 14.50
CA TYR A 533 -32.69 -15.67 14.93
C TYR A 533 -32.82 -15.78 16.45
N VAL A 534 -33.84 -16.46 16.86
CA VAL A 534 -34.08 -16.91 18.23
C VAL A 534 -34.36 -18.41 18.24
N GLN A 535 -33.91 -19.10 19.30
CA GLN A 535 -34.22 -20.50 19.54
C GLN A 535 -34.73 -20.67 20.96
N GLN A 536 -35.86 -21.36 21.08
CA GLN A 536 -36.45 -21.70 22.38
C GLN A 536 -35.69 -22.86 23.02
N GLY A 537 -35.77 -22.99 24.34
CA GLY A 537 -35.22 -24.13 25.05
C GLY A 537 -36.08 -25.39 24.98
N ALA A 538 -35.73 -26.39 25.80
CA ALA A 538 -36.41 -27.69 25.81
C ALA A 538 -37.93 -27.56 26.06
N ALA A 539 -38.35 -26.65 26.96
CA ALA A 539 -39.75 -26.40 27.26
C ALA A 539 -40.54 -25.88 26.02
N GLY A 540 -39.89 -25.20 25.09
CA GLY A 540 -40.45 -24.74 23.82
C GLY A 540 -40.12 -25.67 22.64
N GLY A 541 -39.69 -26.91 22.89
CA GLY A 541 -39.41 -27.91 21.87
C GLY A 541 -38.28 -27.54 20.93
N TRP A 542 -37.33 -26.72 21.37
CA TRP A 542 -36.20 -26.21 20.57
C TRP A 542 -36.64 -25.44 19.33
N ALA A 543 -37.86 -24.91 19.32
CA ALA A 543 -38.39 -24.20 18.17
C ALA A 543 -37.49 -23.00 17.80
N TRP A 544 -37.18 -22.92 16.52
CA TRP A 544 -36.29 -21.92 15.94
C TRP A 544 -37.08 -20.94 15.06
N LYS A 545 -36.72 -19.65 15.11
CA LYS A 545 -37.28 -18.61 14.27
C LYS A 545 -36.20 -17.66 13.81
N GLY A 546 -36.03 -17.53 12.49
CA GLY A 546 -35.14 -16.53 11.86
C GLY A 546 -35.91 -15.57 10.95
N SER A 547 -35.22 -14.50 10.57
CA SER A 547 -35.70 -13.48 9.63
C SER A 547 -34.59 -13.16 8.63
N TRP A 548 -34.80 -13.55 7.37
CA TRP A 548 -33.80 -13.40 6.32
C TRP A 548 -33.71 -11.96 5.82
N THR A 549 -32.49 -11.44 5.66
CA THR A 549 -32.16 -10.21 4.94
C THR A 549 -31.14 -10.57 3.87
N ASP A 550 -31.48 -10.34 2.60
CA ASP A 550 -30.61 -10.60 1.47
C ASP A 550 -29.39 -9.70 1.49
N GLY A 551 -28.23 -10.24 1.07
CA GLY A 551 -26.97 -9.49 1.04
C GLY A 551 -27.01 -8.27 0.13
N THR A 552 -27.82 -8.31 -0.95
CA THR A 552 -28.01 -7.18 -1.86
C THR A 552 -28.84 -6.04 -1.25
N ALA A 553 -29.60 -6.32 -0.19
CA ALA A 553 -30.35 -5.32 0.57
C ALA A 553 -29.47 -4.64 1.65
N LEU A 554 -28.28 -5.16 1.92
CA LEU A 554 -27.37 -4.58 2.90
C LEU A 554 -26.60 -3.42 2.27
N LYS A 555 -26.55 -2.31 2.98
CA LYS A 555 -25.75 -1.15 2.61
C LYS A 555 -24.30 -1.39 3.03
N ALA A 556 -23.44 -1.59 2.05
CA ALA A 556 -22.01 -1.80 2.28
C ALA A 556 -21.34 -0.53 2.83
N GLY A 557 -20.49 -0.68 3.85
CA GLY A 557 -19.84 0.45 4.53
C GLY A 557 -20.74 1.18 5.54
N GLU A 558 -21.96 0.71 5.77
CA GLU A 558 -22.91 1.33 6.68
C GLU A 558 -23.45 0.32 7.72
N TRP A 559 -24.05 0.85 8.78
CA TRP A 559 -24.83 0.07 9.73
C TRP A 559 -26.21 -0.27 9.18
N ASN A 560 -26.55 -1.54 9.18
CA ASN A 560 -27.84 -2.06 8.79
C ASN A 560 -28.63 -2.48 10.02
N THR A 561 -29.94 -2.29 10.01
CA THR A 561 -30.83 -2.81 11.04
C THR A 561 -31.49 -4.08 10.54
N VAL A 562 -31.20 -5.19 11.21
CA VAL A 562 -31.89 -6.47 10.95
C VAL A 562 -32.66 -6.89 12.20
N THR A 563 -33.83 -7.48 12.02
CA THR A 563 -34.74 -7.78 13.13
C THR A 563 -35.27 -9.19 13.08
N VAL A 564 -35.57 -9.75 14.25
CA VAL A 564 -36.32 -11.00 14.37
C VAL A 564 -37.40 -10.85 15.46
N GLN A 565 -38.58 -11.35 15.20
CA GLN A 565 -39.63 -11.38 16.21
C GLN A 565 -39.57 -12.67 17.01
N VAL A 566 -39.49 -12.56 18.33
CA VAL A 566 -39.75 -13.70 19.23
C VAL A 566 -41.25 -14.07 19.14
N PRO A 567 -41.58 -15.30 18.77
CA PRO A 567 -42.98 -15.69 18.67
C PRO A 567 -43.77 -15.34 19.92
N ALA A 568 -45.02 -14.83 19.76
CA ALA A 568 -45.87 -14.44 20.89
C ALA A 568 -46.21 -15.62 21.82
N ASN A 569 -46.17 -16.82 21.27
CA ASN A 569 -46.36 -18.08 22.02
C ASN A 569 -45.05 -18.77 22.41
N ALA A 570 -43.92 -18.08 22.34
CA ALA A 570 -42.65 -18.67 22.73
C ALA A 570 -42.63 -19.01 24.22
N VAL A 571 -42.08 -20.17 24.54
CA VAL A 571 -41.94 -20.65 25.92
C VAL A 571 -40.53 -20.33 26.40
N GLY A 572 -40.42 -19.51 27.41
CA GLY A 572 -39.14 -19.15 28.03
C GLY A 572 -38.58 -20.22 28.97
N PRO A 573 -37.30 -20.12 29.28
CA PRO A 573 -36.29 -19.19 28.73
C PRO A 573 -35.89 -19.55 27.32
N LEU A 574 -35.48 -18.54 26.54
CA LEU A 574 -34.88 -18.80 25.23
C LEU A 574 -33.53 -19.47 25.43
N HIS A 575 -33.20 -20.43 24.57
CA HIS A 575 -31.92 -21.10 24.56
C HIS A 575 -30.84 -20.24 23.92
N GLN A 576 -31.14 -19.60 22.81
CA GLN A 576 -30.16 -18.86 22.04
C GLN A 576 -30.78 -17.66 21.31
N LEU A 577 -30.01 -16.59 21.20
CA LEU A 577 -30.23 -15.43 20.36
C LEU A 577 -28.99 -15.19 19.53
N GLY A 578 -29.13 -14.93 18.24
CA GLY A 578 -27.97 -14.73 17.40
C GLY A 578 -28.28 -14.17 16.01
N VAL A 579 -27.23 -14.05 15.22
CA VAL A 579 -27.26 -13.70 13.82
C VAL A 579 -26.44 -14.72 13.03
N GLU A 580 -27.03 -15.31 11.99
CA GLU A 580 -26.30 -16.13 11.04
C GLU A 580 -25.76 -15.24 9.91
N LEU A 581 -24.48 -15.38 9.60
CA LEU A 581 -23.83 -14.73 8.47
C LEU A 581 -23.59 -15.76 7.37
N PHE A 582 -24.10 -15.46 6.18
CA PHE A 582 -23.97 -16.30 5.00
C PHE A 582 -23.01 -15.66 4.01
N THR A 583 -22.16 -16.46 3.38
CA THR A 583 -21.28 -16.03 2.27
C THR A 583 -21.55 -16.86 1.04
N ASP A 584 -21.45 -16.25 -0.15
CA ASP A 584 -21.63 -16.91 -1.45
C ASP A 584 -20.31 -17.43 -2.06
N ALA A 585 -19.18 -17.06 -1.47
CA ALA A 585 -17.84 -17.50 -1.87
C ALA A 585 -16.88 -17.43 -0.68
N ALA A 586 -15.66 -17.92 -0.89
CA ALA A 586 -14.54 -17.67 0.00
C ALA A 586 -14.38 -16.16 0.21
N TRP A 587 -14.33 -15.73 1.48
CA TRP A 587 -14.16 -14.33 1.81
C TRP A 587 -13.57 -14.16 3.20
N SER A 588 -12.66 -13.18 3.33
CA SER A 588 -12.09 -12.76 4.60
C SER A 588 -12.39 -11.29 4.85
N GLY A 589 -12.83 -10.96 6.05
CA GLY A 589 -13.14 -9.61 6.44
C GLY A 589 -13.79 -9.54 7.81
N THR A 590 -14.13 -8.34 8.26
CA THR A 590 -14.75 -8.12 9.57
C THR A 590 -16.12 -7.48 9.41
N VAL A 591 -17.13 -8.12 9.99
CA VAL A 591 -18.48 -7.60 10.22
C VAL A 591 -18.56 -7.14 11.67
N HIS A 592 -19.27 -6.06 11.96
CA HIS A 592 -19.50 -5.65 13.34
C HIS A 592 -20.99 -5.81 13.71
N VAL A 593 -21.22 -6.26 14.92
CA VAL A 593 -22.57 -6.36 15.52
C VAL A 593 -22.60 -5.46 16.77
N ASP A 594 -23.67 -4.69 16.91
CA ASP A 594 -23.80 -3.77 18.03
C ASP A 594 -25.26 -3.52 18.42
N SER A 595 -25.47 -2.94 19.61
CA SER A 595 -26.76 -2.45 20.11
C SER A 595 -27.91 -3.45 19.91
N VAL A 596 -27.68 -4.71 20.32
CA VAL A 596 -28.73 -5.73 20.23
C VAL A 596 -29.76 -5.48 21.35
N SER A 597 -31.01 -5.17 20.94
CA SER A 597 -32.05 -4.69 21.84
C SER A 597 -33.45 -5.24 21.48
N TRP A 598 -34.41 -5.20 22.43
CA TRP A 598 -35.79 -5.67 22.27
C TRP A 598 -36.82 -4.90 23.07
#